data_66d8e7e7bc61c0d95be5fbb95a491b38
#
_entry.id   66d8e7e7bc61c0d95be5fbb95a491b38
#
_cell.length_a   1.000
_cell.length_b   1.000
_cell.length_c   1.000
_cell.angle_alpha   90.00
_cell.angle_beta   90.00
_cell.angle_gamma   90.00
#
_symmetry.space_group_name_H-M   'P 1'
#
loop_
_entity.id
_entity.type
_entity.pdbx_description
1 polymer ?
#
loop_
_entity_poly.entity_id
_entity_poly.type
_entity_poly.pdbx_seq_one_letter_code
_entity_poly.pdbx_strand_id
1 'polypeptide(L)'
;QTQYMELANEFVARKTLPEFYEGVGGKMQHPEFMADRQSTGYNRWVRNYCKVIELTGADAEEVLSAVREHLFSQPYAEQDAGLVNALMQSGALKADGTKLKRSEVKRIVKGCLMFGEDMLQKYVESIR
;
A
#
# COMPACT_ATOMS: atom_id res chain seq x y z
N GLN A 1 11.47 7.70 6.82
CA GLN A 1 11.67 7.49 5.38
C GLN A 1 11.91 6.03 5.03
N THR A 2 12.77 5.37 5.80
CA THR A 2 13.06 3.95 5.57
C THR A 2 11.81 3.08 5.64
N GLN A 3 10.92 3.37 6.57
CA GLN A 3 9.68 2.61 6.73
C GLN A 3 8.76 2.73 5.52
N TYR A 4 8.66 3.92 4.95
CA TYR A 4 7.84 4.12 3.74
C TYR A 4 8.44 3.40 2.54
N MET A 5 9.76 3.40 2.42
CA MET A 5 10.45 2.66 1.36
C MET A 5 10.18 1.16 1.50
N GLU A 6 10.27 0.63 2.72
CA GLU A 6 9.99 -0.78 2.97
C GLU A 6 8.54 -1.13 2.68
N LEU A 7 7.61 -0.25 3.08
CA LEU A 7 6.20 -0.46 2.74
C LEU A 7 5.99 -0.51 1.23
N ALA A 8 6.54 0.47 0.51
CA ALA A 8 6.37 0.53 -0.94
C ALA A 8 6.97 -0.69 -1.63
N ASN A 9 8.19 -1.09 -1.24
CA ASN A 9 8.85 -2.26 -1.81
C ASN A 9 8.06 -3.53 -1.54
N GLU A 10 7.61 -3.74 -0.31
CA GLU A 10 6.85 -4.94 0.04
C GLU A 10 5.48 -4.98 -0.62
N PHE A 11 4.83 -3.82 -0.73
CA PHE A 11 3.54 -3.74 -1.42
C PHE A 11 3.67 -4.21 -2.87
N VAL A 12 4.66 -3.66 -3.59
CA VAL A 12 4.88 -4.03 -4.98
C VAL A 12 5.28 -5.49 -5.10
N ALA A 13 6.20 -5.96 -4.25
CA ALA A 13 6.67 -7.34 -4.29
C ALA A 13 5.54 -8.34 -4.05
N ARG A 14 4.72 -8.10 -3.05
CA ARG A 14 3.63 -9.02 -2.71
C ARG A 14 2.54 -9.07 -3.75
N LYS A 15 2.28 -7.95 -4.40
CA LYS A 15 1.28 -7.90 -5.48
C LYS A 15 1.81 -8.49 -6.78
N THR A 16 3.11 -8.42 -7.00
CA THR A 16 3.73 -8.88 -8.25
C THR A 16 4.12 -10.35 -8.20
N LEU A 17 4.70 -10.83 -7.10
CA LEU A 17 5.20 -12.18 -7.00
C LEU A 17 4.15 -13.28 -7.23
N PRO A 18 2.95 -13.20 -6.63
CA PRO A 18 1.93 -14.20 -6.92
C PRO A 18 1.57 -14.28 -8.39
N GLU A 19 1.43 -13.14 -9.05
CA GLU A 19 1.15 -13.11 -10.49
C GLU A 19 2.28 -13.73 -11.29
N PHE A 20 3.52 -13.47 -10.90
CA PHE A 20 4.68 -14.05 -11.56
C PHE A 20 4.64 -15.58 -11.49
N TYR A 21 4.41 -16.14 -10.30
CA TYR A 21 4.36 -17.58 -10.13
C TYR A 21 3.20 -18.21 -10.88
N GLU A 22 2.06 -17.57 -10.91
CA GLU A 22 0.92 -18.03 -11.70
C GLU A 22 1.23 -17.98 -13.19
N GLY A 23 1.90 -16.92 -13.64
CA GLY A 23 2.25 -16.74 -15.03
C GLY A 23 3.18 -17.81 -15.57
N VAL A 24 4.05 -18.36 -14.74
CA VAL A 24 4.94 -19.45 -15.16
C VAL A 24 4.31 -20.83 -14.94
N GLY A 25 3.04 -20.86 -14.54
CA GLY A 25 2.31 -22.13 -14.37
C GLY A 25 2.78 -22.96 -13.20
N GLY A 26 3.58 -22.37 -12.34
CA GLY A 26 4.15 -23.06 -11.21
C GLY A 26 3.43 -22.73 -9.91
N LYS A 27 3.43 -23.68 -9.02
CA LYS A 27 3.05 -23.39 -7.64
C LYS A 27 4.21 -22.69 -6.98
N MET A 28 3.89 -21.91 -5.96
CA MET A 28 4.90 -21.23 -5.20
C MET A 28 5.86 -22.29 -4.60
N GLN A 29 7.12 -22.21 -4.99
CA GLN A 29 8.10 -23.23 -4.62
C GLN A 29 8.74 -22.97 -3.26
N HIS A 30 8.51 -21.82 -2.68
CA HIS A 30 9.10 -21.42 -1.41
C HIS A 30 8.05 -20.90 -0.45
N PRO A 31 7.12 -21.76 0.00
CA PRO A 31 6.08 -21.32 0.95
C PRO A 31 6.67 -20.82 2.27
N GLU A 32 7.83 -21.34 2.67
CA GLU A 32 8.51 -20.89 3.88
C GLU A 32 8.94 -19.44 3.77
N PHE A 33 9.43 -19.04 2.59
CA PHE A 33 9.83 -17.67 2.34
C PHE A 33 8.64 -16.71 2.48
N MET A 34 7.50 -17.10 1.94
CA MET A 34 6.28 -16.30 2.04
C MET A 34 5.76 -16.26 3.47
N ALA A 35 5.88 -17.37 4.19
CA ALA A 35 5.48 -17.41 5.60
C ALA A 35 6.35 -16.47 6.44
N ASP A 36 7.67 -16.45 6.18
CA ASP A 36 8.57 -15.53 6.87
C ASP A 36 8.19 -14.08 6.62
N ARG A 37 7.90 -13.72 5.38
CA ARG A 37 7.43 -12.37 5.05
C ARG A 37 6.14 -12.04 5.77
N GLN A 38 5.23 -12.99 5.83
CA GLN A 38 3.94 -12.80 6.49
C GLN A 38 4.05 -12.65 7.99
N SER A 39 5.12 -13.15 8.59
CA SER A 39 5.34 -13.05 10.03
C SER A 39 6.01 -11.75 10.46
N THR A 40 6.40 -10.89 9.51
CA THR A 40 7.07 -9.62 9.82
C THR A 40 6.06 -8.49 9.98
N GLY A 41 6.52 -7.37 10.54
CA GLY A 41 5.73 -6.16 10.61
C GLY A 41 5.33 -5.62 9.24
N TYR A 42 6.10 -5.94 8.21
CA TYR A 42 5.81 -5.53 6.84
C TYR A 42 4.48 -6.08 6.34
N ASN A 43 4.10 -7.27 6.78
CA ASN A 43 2.82 -7.85 6.44
C ASN A 43 1.66 -6.96 6.92
N ARG A 44 1.75 -6.46 8.15
CA ARG A 44 0.75 -5.56 8.70
C ARG A 44 0.68 -4.26 7.89
N TRP A 45 1.82 -3.69 7.55
CA TRP A 45 1.88 -2.45 6.79
C TRP A 45 1.23 -2.60 5.41
N VAL A 46 1.54 -3.70 4.72
CA VAL A 46 0.97 -3.96 3.39
C VAL A 46 -0.53 -4.19 3.48
N ARG A 47 -0.98 -4.95 4.46
CA ARG A 47 -2.42 -5.15 4.68
C ARG A 47 -3.13 -3.83 4.96
N ASN A 48 -2.51 -2.98 5.77
CA ASN A 48 -3.06 -1.68 6.08
C ASN A 48 -3.18 -0.80 4.83
N TYR A 49 -2.15 -0.79 4.00
CA TYR A 49 -2.19 -0.01 2.78
C TYR A 49 -3.26 -0.53 1.82
N CYS A 50 -3.38 -1.84 1.69
CA CYS A 50 -4.44 -2.45 0.89
C CYS A 50 -5.82 -2.12 1.45
N LYS A 51 -5.95 -2.09 2.77
CA LYS A 51 -7.20 -1.72 3.43
C LYS A 51 -7.57 -0.26 3.13
N VAL A 52 -6.59 0.62 3.12
CA VAL A 52 -6.80 2.02 2.77
C VAL A 52 -7.29 2.15 1.32
N ILE A 53 -6.70 1.39 0.41
CA ILE A 53 -7.15 1.37 -0.99
C ILE A 53 -8.64 1.01 -1.06
N GLU A 54 -9.01 -0.05 -0.34
CA GLU A 54 -10.39 -0.52 -0.30
C GLU A 54 -11.32 0.51 0.33
N LEU A 55 -10.95 1.04 1.48
CA LEU A 55 -11.80 2.00 2.22
C LEU A 55 -12.01 3.30 1.45
N THR A 56 -11.01 3.77 0.72
CA THR A 56 -11.09 5.04 -0.02
C THR A 56 -11.65 4.89 -1.43
N GLY A 57 -11.85 3.65 -1.88
CA GLY A 57 -12.37 3.39 -3.22
C GLY A 57 -11.35 3.63 -4.32
N ALA A 58 -10.07 3.72 -4.00
CA ALA A 58 -9.02 3.88 -5.00
C ALA A 58 -8.90 2.60 -5.85
N ASP A 59 -8.51 2.75 -7.11
CA ASP A 59 -8.30 1.61 -8.00
C ASP A 59 -6.99 0.92 -7.63
N ALA A 60 -7.09 -0.36 -7.23
CA ALA A 60 -5.93 -1.09 -6.72
C ALA A 60 -4.84 -1.27 -7.77
N GLU A 61 -5.20 -1.51 -9.03
CA GLU A 61 -4.22 -1.68 -10.10
C GLU A 61 -3.51 -0.38 -10.43
N GLU A 62 -4.24 0.73 -10.42
CA GLU A 62 -3.64 2.04 -10.64
C GLU A 62 -2.70 2.41 -9.51
N VAL A 63 -3.07 2.11 -8.26
CA VAL A 63 -2.19 2.35 -7.11
C VAL A 63 -0.92 1.54 -7.25
N LEU A 64 -1.03 0.26 -7.59
CA LEU A 64 0.13 -0.61 -7.78
C LEU A 64 1.07 -0.08 -8.86
N SER A 65 0.51 0.31 -10.00
CA SER A 65 1.30 0.86 -11.11
C SER A 65 2.01 2.15 -10.71
N ALA A 66 1.30 3.03 -10.01
CA ALA A 66 1.86 4.32 -9.60
C ALA A 66 2.99 4.14 -8.57
N VAL A 67 2.81 3.26 -7.59
CA VAL A 67 3.86 2.99 -6.60
C VAL A 67 5.08 2.37 -7.26
N ARG A 68 4.86 1.40 -8.14
CA ARG A 68 5.95 0.74 -8.87
C ARG A 68 6.74 1.75 -9.71
N GLU A 69 6.03 2.59 -10.45
CA GLU A 69 6.66 3.60 -11.30
C GLU A 69 7.51 4.56 -10.47
N HIS A 70 6.97 4.99 -9.33
CA HIS A 70 7.72 5.88 -8.44
C HIS A 70 9.00 5.22 -7.93
N LEU A 71 8.92 3.95 -7.52
CA LEU A 71 10.08 3.21 -7.02
C LEU A 71 11.17 3.08 -8.08
N PHE A 72 10.79 2.82 -9.33
CA PHE A 72 11.75 2.65 -10.42
C PHE A 72 12.34 3.96 -10.92
N SER A 73 11.53 5.01 -10.98
CA SER A 73 11.97 6.30 -11.53
C SER A 73 12.67 7.17 -10.50
N GLN A 74 12.33 7.03 -9.23
CA GLN A 74 12.88 7.88 -8.18
C GLN A 74 13.23 7.06 -6.93
N PRO A 75 14.20 6.14 -7.06
CA PRO A 75 14.50 5.21 -5.95
C PRO A 75 15.05 5.87 -4.69
N TYR A 76 15.63 7.07 -4.83
CA TYR A 76 16.18 7.80 -3.69
C TYR A 76 15.28 8.94 -3.21
N ALA A 77 14.12 9.13 -3.83
CA ALA A 77 13.15 10.13 -3.41
C ALA A 77 12.37 9.66 -2.18
N GLU A 78 11.66 10.58 -1.56
CA GLU A 78 10.80 10.25 -0.44
C GLU A 78 9.67 9.34 -0.89
N GLN A 79 9.62 8.13 -0.33
CA GLN A 79 8.65 7.13 -0.75
C GLN A 79 7.27 7.37 -0.17
N ASP A 80 7.17 8.12 0.92
CA ASP A 80 5.87 8.54 1.44
C ASP A 80 5.09 9.34 0.39
N ALA A 81 5.78 10.22 -0.34
CA ALA A 81 5.16 10.97 -1.43
C ALA A 81 4.63 10.06 -2.53
N GLY A 82 5.37 9.00 -2.86
CA GLY A 82 4.92 8.02 -3.86
C GLY A 82 3.66 7.29 -3.43
N LEU A 83 3.61 6.87 -2.17
CA LEU A 83 2.44 6.19 -1.62
C LEU A 83 1.21 7.10 -1.56
N VAL A 84 1.42 8.36 -1.18
CA VAL A 84 0.35 9.35 -1.12
C VAL A 84 -0.17 9.68 -2.51
N ASN A 85 0.74 9.96 -3.44
CA ASN A 85 0.36 10.33 -4.80
C ASN A 85 -0.39 9.19 -5.51
N ALA A 86 0.03 7.96 -5.27
CA ALA A 86 -0.63 6.79 -5.86
C ALA A 86 -2.09 6.74 -5.46
N LEU A 87 -2.40 6.95 -4.19
CA LEU A 87 -3.79 6.97 -3.72
C LEU A 87 -4.56 8.13 -4.33
N MET A 88 -3.96 9.32 -4.36
CA MET A 88 -4.64 10.50 -4.88
C MET A 88 -4.95 10.41 -6.37
N GLN A 89 -4.02 9.84 -7.14
CA GLN A 89 -4.21 9.67 -8.58
C GLN A 89 -5.22 8.59 -8.91
N SER A 90 -5.42 7.65 -8.02
CA SER A 90 -6.22 6.45 -8.27
C SER A 90 -7.64 6.56 -7.72
N GLY A 91 -8.08 7.76 -7.39
CA GLY A 91 -9.46 8.02 -7.05
C GLY A 91 -9.85 7.84 -5.58
N ALA A 92 -8.90 8.00 -4.66
CA ALA A 92 -9.23 7.93 -3.24
C ALA A 92 -10.17 9.07 -2.85
N LEU A 93 -11.30 8.74 -2.22
CA LEU A 93 -12.35 9.68 -1.93
C LEU A 93 -12.73 9.70 -0.46
N LYS A 94 -13.33 10.82 -0.03
CA LYS A 94 -13.98 10.96 1.26
C LYS A 94 -15.31 10.20 1.27
N ALA A 95 -15.89 10.06 2.45
CA ALA A 95 -17.17 9.37 2.61
C ALA A 95 -18.30 10.03 1.82
N ASP A 96 -18.22 11.35 1.60
CA ASP A 96 -19.21 12.10 0.84
C ASP A 96 -18.94 12.11 -0.67
N GLY A 97 -17.93 11.38 -1.13
CA GLY A 97 -17.57 11.30 -2.54
C GLY A 97 -16.64 12.39 -3.05
N THR A 98 -16.25 13.35 -2.21
CA THR A 98 -15.28 14.38 -2.61
C THR A 98 -13.86 13.84 -2.47
N LYS A 99 -12.91 14.49 -3.14
CA LYS A 99 -11.52 14.07 -3.10
C LYS A 99 -10.89 14.36 -1.75
N LEU A 100 -10.09 13.42 -1.25
CA LEU A 100 -9.29 13.62 -0.06
C LEU A 100 -8.20 14.65 -0.34
N LYS A 101 -7.93 15.48 0.67
CA LYS A 101 -6.82 16.43 0.60
C LYS A 101 -5.49 15.69 0.80
N ARG A 102 -4.42 16.25 0.22
CA ARG A 102 -3.09 15.63 0.34
C ARG A 102 -2.68 15.43 1.80
N SER A 103 -2.95 16.41 2.66
CA SER A 103 -2.63 16.30 4.08
C SER A 103 -3.38 15.17 4.76
N GLU A 104 -4.62 14.94 4.34
CA GLU A 104 -5.43 13.85 4.86
C GLU A 104 -4.88 12.49 4.42
N VAL A 105 -4.53 12.36 3.14
CA VAL A 105 -3.94 11.13 2.61
C VAL A 105 -2.58 10.84 3.28
N LYS A 106 -1.78 11.87 3.49
CA LYS A 106 -0.50 11.74 4.21
C LYS A 106 -0.69 11.16 5.59
N ARG A 107 -1.69 11.63 6.33
CA ARG A 107 -2.00 11.12 7.67
C ARG A 107 -2.44 9.66 7.61
N ILE A 108 -3.24 9.31 6.62
CA ILE A 108 -3.72 7.94 6.44
C ILE A 108 -2.55 7.00 6.14
N VAL A 109 -1.65 7.38 5.25
CA VAL A 109 -0.47 6.57 4.92
C VAL A 109 0.42 6.38 6.14
N LYS A 110 0.62 7.44 6.91
CA LYS A 110 1.37 7.33 8.16
C LYS A 110 0.70 6.35 9.13
N GLY A 111 -0.61 6.39 9.19
CA GLY A 111 -1.39 5.46 10.02
C GLY A 111 -1.17 4.01 9.65
N CYS A 112 -0.90 3.71 8.38
CA CYS A 112 -0.60 2.34 7.95
C CYS A 112 0.60 1.75 8.67
N LEU A 113 1.57 2.56 9.04
CA LEU A 113 2.77 2.12 9.76
C LEU A 113 2.53 2.04 11.27
N MET A 114 1.59 2.82 11.79
CA MET A 114 1.44 3.01 13.23
C MET A 114 0.38 2.14 13.87
N PHE A 115 -0.68 1.79 13.14
CA PHE A 115 -1.86 1.16 13.72
C PHE A 115 -2.02 -0.29 13.27
N GLY A 116 -2.69 -1.10 14.10
CA GLY A 116 -3.22 -2.39 13.67
C GLY A 116 -4.47 -2.18 12.81
N GLU A 117 -4.95 -3.24 12.18
CA GLU A 117 -6.05 -3.15 11.20
C GLU A 117 -7.30 -2.49 11.75
N ASP A 118 -7.72 -2.87 12.97
CA ASP A 118 -8.94 -2.36 13.56
C ASP A 118 -8.84 -0.86 13.86
N MET A 119 -7.72 -0.46 14.43
CA MET A 119 -7.50 0.95 14.76
C MET A 119 -7.31 1.79 13.51
N LEU A 120 -6.67 1.23 12.50
CA LEU A 120 -6.50 1.92 11.22
C LEU A 120 -7.85 2.23 10.59
N GLN A 121 -8.75 1.27 10.58
CA GLN A 121 -10.08 1.48 10.00
C GLN A 121 -10.80 2.64 10.69
N LYS A 122 -10.79 2.65 12.01
CA LYS A 122 -11.40 3.73 12.77
C LYS A 122 -10.75 5.08 12.49
N TYR A 123 -9.44 5.08 12.38
CA TYR A 123 -8.68 6.29 12.10
C TYR A 123 -9.02 6.85 10.72
N VAL A 124 -9.04 6.00 9.70
CA VAL A 124 -9.39 6.40 8.34
C VAL A 124 -10.83 6.93 8.29
N GLU A 125 -11.75 6.26 8.95
CA GLU A 125 -13.15 6.69 9.00
C GLU A 125 -13.30 8.05 9.67
N SER A 126 -12.45 8.35 10.65
CA SER A 126 -12.49 9.65 11.32
C SER A 126 -12.00 10.79 10.41
N ILE A 127 -11.15 10.47 9.44
CA ILE A 127 -10.64 11.45 8.48
C ILE A 127 -11.60 11.61 7.31
N ARG A 128 -12.21 10.51 6.90
CA ARG A 128 -13.15 10.52 5.80
C ARG A 128 -14.49 11.08 6.21
#